data_77dc51d99115e338307a2e26b13fc09d
#
_entry.id   77dc51d99115e338307a2e26b13fc09d
#
_cell.length_a   1.000
_cell.length_b   1.000
_cell.length_c   1.000
_cell.angle_alpha   90.00
_cell.angle_beta   90.00
_cell.angle_gamma   90.00
#
_symmetry.space_group_name_H-M   'P 1'
#
loop_
_entity.id
_entity.type
_entity.pdbx_description
1 polymer ?
#
loop_
_entity_poly.entity_id
_entity_poly.type
_entity_poly.pdbx_seq_one_letter_code
_entity_poly.pdbx_strand_id
1 'polypeptide(L)'
;MSSDSLAVLRKGLGPQLGALAEEHFKHDLEQSDRDALQSAASKLSTHTTIGSALGLGLGLFFAIRVRQNRAAMFNAFRTAERPTHIQFAGGRTEPLPDLTPFLKPTTLGDVATYLLFSAGGLFFGGELGLLSGSTFANRTISQDPESRKRIETAFRRFRADVLREEAEALETGRTSMAL
;
A
#
# COMPACT_ATOMS: atom_id res chain seq x y z
N MET A 1 7.16 -22.02 -9.63
CA MET A 1 6.50 -20.82 -9.05
C MET A 1 5.99 -19.81 -10.10
N SER A 2 6.16 -20.06 -11.39
CA SER A 2 5.80 -19.10 -12.47
C SER A 2 4.34 -19.12 -12.92
N SER A 3 3.58 -20.16 -12.63
CA SER A 3 2.14 -20.26 -12.99
C SER A 3 1.23 -19.44 -12.08
N ASP A 4 1.63 -19.19 -10.84
CA ASP A 4 0.77 -18.52 -9.86
C ASP A 4 0.63 -17.01 -10.11
N SER A 5 1.72 -16.34 -10.55
CA SER A 5 1.67 -14.89 -10.83
C SER A 5 0.79 -14.55 -12.02
N LEU A 6 0.82 -15.37 -13.07
CA LEU A 6 -0.06 -15.25 -14.22
C LEU A 6 -1.51 -15.64 -13.89
N ALA A 7 -1.71 -16.59 -12.99
CA ALA A 7 -3.04 -16.97 -12.51
C ALA A 7 -3.72 -15.86 -11.70
N VAL A 8 -2.96 -15.09 -10.92
CA VAL A 8 -3.46 -13.92 -10.17
C VAL A 8 -3.85 -12.79 -11.12
N LEU A 9 -3.03 -12.51 -12.14
CA LEU A 9 -3.32 -11.50 -13.17
C LEU A 9 -4.58 -11.88 -13.96
N ARG A 10 -4.73 -13.16 -14.34
CA ARG A 10 -5.89 -13.71 -15.04
C ARG A 10 -7.18 -13.64 -14.21
N LYS A 11 -7.10 -13.81 -12.89
CA LYS A 11 -8.26 -13.66 -11.99
C LYS A 11 -8.74 -12.23 -11.88
N GLY A 12 -7.82 -11.25 -11.97
CA GLY A 12 -8.14 -9.82 -11.85
C GLY A 12 -8.71 -9.20 -13.14
N LEU A 13 -8.37 -9.75 -14.32
CA LEU A 13 -8.77 -9.19 -15.63
C LEU A 13 -10.06 -9.80 -16.21
N GLY A 14 -10.63 -10.82 -15.57
CA GLY A 14 -11.71 -11.60 -16.15
C GLY A 14 -11.22 -12.67 -17.14
N PRO A 15 -12.05 -13.68 -17.46
CA PRO A 15 -11.61 -14.85 -18.23
C PRO A 15 -11.24 -14.52 -19.69
N GLN A 16 -11.91 -13.57 -20.32
CA GLN A 16 -11.67 -13.19 -21.71
C GLN A 16 -10.37 -12.39 -21.86
N LEU A 17 -10.17 -11.34 -21.08
CA LEU A 17 -8.94 -10.56 -21.09
C LEU A 17 -7.73 -11.36 -20.61
N GLY A 18 -7.96 -12.32 -19.71
CA GLY A 18 -6.92 -13.25 -19.27
C GLY A 18 -6.46 -14.19 -20.39
N ALA A 19 -7.37 -14.68 -21.23
CA ALA A 19 -7.04 -15.52 -22.39
C ALA A 19 -6.28 -14.71 -23.46
N LEU A 20 -6.75 -13.50 -23.76
CA LEU A 20 -6.10 -12.59 -24.70
C LEU A 20 -4.68 -12.21 -24.24
N ALA A 21 -4.51 -11.91 -22.96
CA ALA A 21 -3.20 -11.64 -22.38
C ALA A 21 -2.25 -12.84 -22.50
N GLU A 22 -2.74 -14.05 -22.27
CA GLU A 22 -1.96 -15.29 -22.40
C GLU A 22 -1.56 -15.56 -23.84
N GLU A 23 -2.42 -15.26 -24.81
CA GLU A 23 -2.15 -15.39 -26.24
C GLU A 23 -0.99 -14.45 -26.66
N HIS A 24 -1.08 -13.16 -26.37
CA HIS A 24 -0.01 -12.20 -26.66
C HIS A 24 1.28 -12.54 -25.94
N PHE A 25 1.20 -13.00 -24.70
CA PHE A 25 2.36 -13.42 -23.92
C PHE A 25 3.10 -14.61 -24.56
N LYS A 26 2.36 -15.53 -25.17
CA LYS A 26 2.93 -16.71 -25.83
C LYS A 26 3.44 -16.45 -27.25
N HIS A 27 2.74 -15.60 -28.01
CA HIS A 27 2.99 -15.45 -29.43
C HIS A 27 3.83 -14.23 -29.79
N ASP A 28 3.68 -13.10 -29.06
CA ASP A 28 4.36 -11.85 -29.37
C ASP A 28 5.71 -11.67 -28.66
N LEU A 29 6.02 -12.50 -27.67
CA LEU A 29 7.21 -12.40 -26.83
C LEU A 29 8.14 -13.59 -26.98
N GLU A 30 9.43 -13.33 -27.05
CA GLU A 30 10.47 -14.35 -26.95
C GLU A 30 10.60 -14.89 -25.52
N GLN A 31 11.29 -16.01 -25.34
CA GLN A 31 11.48 -16.57 -24.00
C GLN A 31 12.26 -15.61 -23.10
N SER A 32 13.28 -14.92 -23.63
CA SER A 32 14.06 -13.90 -22.91
C SER A 32 13.20 -12.74 -22.41
N ASP A 33 12.21 -12.30 -23.22
CA ASP A 33 11.30 -11.21 -22.86
C ASP A 33 10.36 -11.64 -21.73
N ARG A 34 9.86 -12.89 -21.81
CA ARG A 34 9.03 -13.48 -20.76
C ARG A 34 9.77 -13.60 -19.44
N ASP A 35 11.01 -14.05 -19.49
CA ASP A 35 11.86 -14.18 -18.29
C ASP A 35 12.19 -12.80 -17.70
N ALA A 36 12.43 -11.79 -18.52
CA ALA A 36 12.63 -10.40 -18.08
C ALA A 36 11.38 -9.85 -17.39
N LEU A 37 10.19 -10.04 -17.97
CA LEU A 37 8.91 -9.61 -17.38
C LEU A 37 8.63 -10.33 -16.06
N GLN A 38 8.88 -11.63 -16.00
CA GLN A 38 8.70 -12.42 -14.78
C GLN A 38 9.67 -11.99 -13.69
N SER A 39 10.93 -11.75 -14.03
CA SER A 39 11.93 -11.22 -13.10
C SER A 39 11.55 -9.82 -12.59
N ALA A 40 11.07 -8.96 -13.47
CA ALA A 40 10.59 -7.63 -13.11
C ALA A 40 9.37 -7.70 -12.15
N ALA A 41 8.38 -8.54 -12.46
CA ALA A 41 7.22 -8.76 -11.60
C ALA A 41 7.61 -9.33 -10.22
N SER A 42 8.54 -10.27 -10.19
CA SER A 42 9.06 -10.84 -8.93
C SER A 42 9.76 -9.78 -8.09
N LYS A 43 10.60 -8.93 -8.69
CA LYS A 43 11.28 -7.83 -7.99
C LYS A 43 10.25 -6.84 -7.42
N LEU A 44 9.27 -6.45 -8.23
CA LEU A 44 8.20 -5.55 -7.80
C LEU A 44 7.46 -6.11 -6.57
N SER A 45 6.99 -7.35 -6.66
CA SER A 45 6.29 -8.05 -5.58
C SER A 45 7.15 -8.16 -4.32
N THR A 46 8.42 -8.55 -4.46
CA THR A 46 9.35 -8.70 -3.33
C THR A 46 9.56 -7.37 -2.62
N HIS A 47 9.84 -6.30 -3.35
CA HIS A 47 10.05 -4.96 -2.77
C HIS A 47 8.79 -4.45 -2.07
N THR A 48 7.62 -4.65 -2.68
CA THR A 48 6.34 -4.25 -2.08
C THR A 48 6.07 -5.02 -0.78
N THR A 49 6.28 -6.33 -0.79
CA THR A 49 6.09 -7.18 0.41
C THR A 49 7.04 -6.80 1.54
N ILE A 50 8.34 -6.64 1.24
CA ILE A 50 9.34 -6.22 2.22
C ILE A 50 9.01 -4.82 2.75
N GLY A 51 8.68 -3.89 1.86
CA GLY A 51 8.30 -2.54 2.23
C GLY A 51 7.08 -2.52 3.17
N SER A 52 6.03 -3.27 2.84
CA SER A 52 4.83 -3.41 3.67
C SER A 52 5.15 -4.02 5.05
N ALA A 53 5.97 -5.05 5.10
CA ALA A 53 6.35 -5.69 6.36
C ALA A 53 7.18 -4.75 7.26
N LEU A 54 8.16 -4.04 6.68
CA LEU A 54 8.94 -3.04 7.39
C LEU A 54 8.08 -1.87 7.87
N GLY A 55 7.18 -1.38 7.01
CA GLY A 55 6.25 -0.31 7.35
C GLY A 55 5.30 -0.70 8.48
N LEU A 56 4.75 -1.92 8.45
CA LEU A 56 3.93 -2.46 9.54
C LEU A 56 4.73 -2.54 10.85
N GLY A 57 5.97 -3.03 10.81
CA GLY A 57 6.84 -3.12 11.98
C GLY A 57 7.14 -1.75 12.60
N LEU A 58 7.46 -0.75 11.75
CA LEU A 58 7.67 0.63 12.19
C LEU A 58 6.37 1.25 12.74
N GLY A 59 5.23 1.01 12.11
CA GLY A 59 3.93 1.47 12.58
C GLY A 59 3.62 0.95 13.98
N LEU A 60 3.79 -0.35 14.21
CA LEU A 60 3.64 -0.96 15.53
C LEU A 60 4.61 -0.38 16.57
N PHE A 61 5.87 -0.18 16.20
CA PHE A 61 6.87 0.45 17.06
C PHE A 61 6.44 1.85 17.50
N PHE A 62 5.98 2.69 16.56
CA PHE A 62 5.49 4.04 16.89
C PHE A 62 4.21 4.00 17.74
N ALA A 63 3.29 3.07 17.48
CA ALA A 63 2.09 2.91 18.31
C ALA A 63 2.46 2.59 19.78
N ILE A 64 3.40 1.66 19.99
CA ILE A 64 3.92 1.31 21.32
C ILE A 64 4.56 2.55 21.98
N ARG A 65 5.38 3.29 21.23
CA ARG A 65 6.07 4.46 21.73
C ARG A 65 5.11 5.58 22.16
N VAL A 66 4.10 5.84 21.33
CA VAL A 66 3.04 6.82 21.64
C VAL A 66 2.27 6.40 22.90
N ARG A 67 1.90 5.13 23.00
CA ARG A 67 1.22 4.61 24.20
C ARG A 67 2.06 4.76 25.46
N GLN A 68 3.34 4.40 25.40
CA GLN A 68 4.27 4.53 26.53
C GLN A 68 4.42 6.00 26.96
N ASN A 69 4.57 6.91 26.01
CA ASN A 69 4.67 8.34 26.28
C ASN A 69 3.39 8.90 26.94
N ARG A 70 2.21 8.53 26.42
CA ARG A 70 0.91 8.92 27.02
C ARG A 70 0.77 8.40 28.45
N ALA A 71 1.14 7.15 28.69
CA ALA A 71 1.12 6.57 30.04
C ALA A 71 2.11 7.27 30.99
N ALA A 72 3.33 7.57 30.52
CA ALA A 72 4.34 8.27 31.28
C ALA A 72 3.88 9.71 31.64
N MET A 73 3.34 10.44 30.65
CA MET A 73 2.78 11.79 30.88
C MET A 73 1.63 11.76 31.88
N PHE A 74 0.70 10.81 31.77
CA PHE A 74 -0.41 10.67 32.71
C PHE A 74 0.10 10.38 34.12
N ASN A 75 1.06 9.48 34.28
CA ASN A 75 1.64 9.15 35.59
C ASN A 75 2.38 10.34 36.19
N ALA A 76 3.21 11.05 35.39
CA ALA A 76 3.89 12.25 35.85
C ALA A 76 2.90 13.35 36.28
N PHE A 77 1.84 13.55 35.50
CA PHE A 77 0.80 14.52 35.84
C PHE A 77 0.02 14.14 37.12
N ARG A 78 -0.19 12.84 37.35
CA ARG A 78 -0.91 12.33 38.53
C ARG A 78 -0.09 12.43 39.81
N THR A 79 1.23 12.36 39.74
CA THR A 79 2.15 12.43 40.89
C THR A 79 2.62 13.83 41.20
N ALA A 80 2.49 14.78 40.26
CA ALA A 80 2.85 16.18 40.50
C ALA A 80 1.83 16.87 41.42
N GLU A 81 2.29 17.78 42.29
CA GLU A 81 1.42 18.68 43.02
C GLU A 81 0.60 19.51 42.04
N ARG A 82 -0.72 19.50 42.20
CA ARG A 82 -1.64 20.17 41.29
C ARG A 82 -2.01 21.54 41.85
N PRO A 83 -1.89 22.60 41.03
CA PRO A 83 -2.51 23.86 41.40
C PRO A 83 -4.05 23.66 41.41
N THR A 84 -4.68 23.98 42.51
CA THR A 84 -6.14 23.88 42.68
C THR A 84 -6.86 25.16 42.31
N HIS A 85 -6.14 26.29 42.33
CA HIS A 85 -6.73 27.60 42.07
C HIS A 85 -5.75 28.46 41.29
N ILE A 86 -6.26 29.30 40.40
CA ILE A 86 -5.52 30.38 39.72
C ILE A 86 -5.95 31.70 40.37
N GLN A 87 -4.97 32.52 40.79
CA GLN A 87 -5.20 33.88 41.26
C GLN A 87 -4.85 34.89 40.15
N PHE A 88 -5.83 35.67 39.74
CA PHE A 88 -5.64 36.75 38.77
C PHE A 88 -5.08 38.03 39.42
N ALA A 89 -4.45 38.89 38.62
CA ALA A 89 -3.86 40.13 39.08
C ALA A 89 -4.84 41.06 39.83
N GLY A 90 -6.15 40.91 39.62
CA GLY A 90 -7.22 41.61 40.32
C GLY A 90 -7.65 40.98 41.66
N GLY A 91 -6.93 39.98 42.18
CA GLY A 91 -7.25 39.29 43.43
C GLY A 91 -8.36 38.23 43.29
N ARG A 92 -8.94 38.08 42.11
CA ARG A 92 -9.98 37.03 41.85
C ARG A 92 -9.31 35.66 41.78
N THR A 93 -9.84 34.69 42.51
CA THR A 93 -9.37 33.31 42.52
C THR A 93 -10.41 32.42 41.87
N GLU A 94 -10.01 31.66 40.87
CA GLU A 94 -10.91 30.68 40.23
C GLU A 94 -10.35 29.27 40.44
N PRO A 95 -11.23 28.28 40.70
CA PRO A 95 -10.81 26.90 40.80
C PRO A 95 -10.43 26.35 39.41
N LEU A 96 -9.32 25.59 39.33
CA LEU A 96 -8.93 24.87 38.14
C LEU A 96 -9.77 23.61 37.96
N PRO A 97 -10.35 23.38 36.78
CA PRO A 97 -11.03 22.13 36.52
C PRO A 97 -10.06 20.94 36.53
N ASP A 98 -10.47 19.82 37.12
CA ASP A 98 -9.66 18.60 37.11
C ASP A 98 -9.65 17.99 35.69
N LEU A 99 -8.53 18.12 34.98
CA LEU A 99 -8.32 17.57 33.64
C LEU A 99 -7.84 16.11 33.67
N THR A 100 -7.60 15.53 34.84
CA THR A 100 -7.07 14.17 34.99
C THR A 100 -7.89 13.11 34.29
N PRO A 101 -9.24 13.14 34.35
CA PRO A 101 -10.06 12.15 33.68
C PRO A 101 -9.88 12.14 32.16
N PHE A 102 -9.63 13.31 31.57
CA PHE A 102 -9.43 13.48 30.13
C PHE A 102 -8.05 13.04 29.64
N LEU A 103 -7.04 13.07 30.53
CA LEU A 103 -5.68 12.64 30.22
C LEU A 103 -5.45 11.14 30.42
N LYS A 104 -6.38 10.45 31.05
CA LYS A 104 -6.27 9.01 31.30
C LYS A 104 -6.23 8.23 29.98
N PRO A 105 -5.21 7.39 29.74
CA PRO A 105 -5.18 6.51 28.58
C PRO A 105 -6.42 5.60 28.57
N THR A 106 -7.12 5.54 27.44
CA THR A 106 -8.30 4.70 27.27
C THR A 106 -7.98 3.52 26.36
N THR A 107 -8.58 2.36 26.63
CA THR A 107 -8.41 1.16 25.79
C THR A 107 -8.80 1.42 24.34
N LEU A 108 -9.86 2.19 24.10
CA LEU A 108 -10.31 2.55 22.76
C LEU A 108 -9.28 3.45 22.05
N GLY A 109 -8.70 4.41 22.76
CA GLY A 109 -7.61 5.25 22.22
C GLY A 109 -6.35 4.46 21.89
N ASP A 110 -6.04 3.43 22.69
CA ASP A 110 -4.94 2.52 22.42
C ASP A 110 -5.21 1.69 21.15
N VAL A 111 -6.40 1.08 21.05
CA VAL A 111 -6.81 0.30 19.86
C VAL A 111 -6.77 1.17 18.60
N ALA A 112 -7.34 2.37 18.66
CA ALA A 112 -7.29 3.30 17.53
C ALA A 112 -5.87 3.67 17.14
N THR A 113 -4.98 3.89 18.11
CA THR A 113 -3.56 4.18 17.86
C THR A 113 -2.87 3.01 17.16
N TYR A 114 -3.06 1.78 17.64
CA TYR A 114 -2.48 0.60 16.99
C TYR A 114 -3.01 0.42 15.57
N LEU A 115 -4.32 0.55 15.34
CA LEU A 115 -4.90 0.41 14.01
C LEU A 115 -4.38 1.47 13.04
N LEU A 116 -4.38 2.74 13.44
CA LEU A 116 -3.94 3.85 12.59
C LEU A 116 -2.46 3.74 12.22
N PHE A 117 -1.58 3.48 13.20
CA PHE A 117 -0.15 3.38 12.93
C PHE A 117 0.21 2.10 12.17
N SER A 118 -0.48 0.97 12.44
CA SER A 118 -0.24 -0.27 11.71
C SER A 118 -0.72 -0.18 10.27
N ALA A 119 -1.95 0.30 10.04
CA ALA A 119 -2.50 0.48 8.70
C ALA A 119 -1.71 1.53 7.91
N GLY A 120 -1.41 2.68 8.53
CA GLY A 120 -0.58 3.72 7.93
C GLY A 120 0.81 3.22 7.59
N GLY A 121 1.46 2.52 8.52
CA GLY A 121 2.77 1.94 8.30
C GLY A 121 2.78 0.93 7.15
N LEU A 122 1.82 0.02 7.12
CA LEU A 122 1.66 -0.97 6.04
C LEU A 122 1.44 -0.28 4.68
N PHE A 123 0.60 0.73 4.62
CA PHE A 123 0.31 1.49 3.41
C PHE A 123 1.56 2.23 2.92
N PHE A 124 2.16 3.09 3.74
CA PHE A 124 3.35 3.85 3.35
C PHE A 124 4.54 2.96 3.02
N GLY A 125 4.73 1.89 3.78
CA GLY A 125 5.76 0.90 3.49
C GLY A 125 5.53 0.18 2.17
N GLY A 126 4.28 -0.18 1.88
CA GLY A 126 3.86 -0.77 0.60
C GLY A 126 4.11 0.16 -0.58
N GLU A 127 3.71 1.43 -0.47
CA GLU A 127 3.95 2.45 -1.50
C GLU A 127 5.44 2.69 -1.78
N LEU A 128 6.26 2.82 -0.74
CA LEU A 128 7.71 2.94 -0.88
C LEU A 128 8.33 1.69 -1.51
N GLY A 129 7.83 0.50 -1.12
CA GLY A 129 8.21 -0.76 -1.71
C GLY A 129 7.82 -0.85 -3.18
N LEU A 130 6.61 -0.40 -3.54
CA LEU A 130 6.13 -0.34 -4.93
C LEU A 130 6.99 0.62 -5.78
N LEU A 131 7.29 1.81 -5.29
CA LEU A 131 8.12 2.79 -5.98
C LEU A 131 9.54 2.27 -6.21
N SER A 132 10.18 1.71 -5.20
CA SER A 132 11.50 1.11 -5.34
C SER A 132 11.46 -0.10 -6.27
N GLY A 133 10.49 -1.00 -6.08
CA GLY A 133 10.30 -2.19 -6.91
C GLY A 133 10.04 -1.86 -8.39
N SER A 134 9.24 -0.83 -8.68
CA SER A 134 8.98 -0.37 -10.06
C SER A 134 10.24 0.15 -10.74
N THR A 135 11.10 0.86 -10.00
CA THR A 135 12.38 1.33 -10.51
C THR A 135 13.30 0.15 -10.89
N PHE A 136 13.41 -0.86 -10.02
CA PHE A 136 14.18 -2.07 -10.29
C PHE A 136 13.58 -2.92 -11.41
N ALA A 137 12.24 -3.06 -11.44
CA ALA A 137 11.53 -3.76 -12.51
C ALA A 137 11.77 -3.11 -13.86
N ASN A 138 11.62 -1.78 -13.95
CA ASN A 138 11.88 -1.02 -15.17
C ASN A 138 13.33 -1.17 -15.65
N ARG A 139 14.29 -1.12 -14.72
CA ARG A 139 15.70 -1.33 -15.02
C ARG A 139 15.95 -2.73 -15.59
N THR A 140 15.27 -3.75 -15.10
CA THR A 140 15.39 -5.13 -15.59
C THR A 140 14.88 -5.27 -17.02
N ILE A 141 13.70 -4.68 -17.33
CA ILE A 141 13.14 -4.68 -18.70
C ILE A 141 13.98 -3.84 -19.67
N SER A 142 14.62 -2.77 -19.18
CA SER A 142 15.39 -1.83 -20.01
C SER A 142 16.84 -2.24 -20.24
N GLN A 143 17.30 -3.38 -19.71
CA GLN A 143 18.67 -3.86 -19.89
C GLN A 143 18.98 -4.21 -21.35
N ASP A 144 18.00 -4.79 -22.06
CA ASP A 144 18.09 -5.08 -23.48
C ASP A 144 17.14 -4.15 -24.27
N PRO A 145 17.68 -3.23 -25.11
CA PRO A 145 16.85 -2.31 -25.90
C PRO A 145 15.93 -3.02 -26.91
N GLU A 146 16.33 -4.18 -27.42
CA GLU A 146 15.52 -4.95 -28.37
C GLU A 146 14.39 -5.67 -27.69
N SER A 147 14.66 -6.32 -26.56
CA SER A 147 13.64 -6.92 -25.69
C SER A 147 12.60 -5.87 -25.27
N ARG A 148 13.05 -4.70 -24.85
CA ARG A 148 12.17 -3.58 -24.50
C ARG A 148 11.23 -3.19 -25.65
N LYS A 149 11.74 -3.05 -26.87
CA LYS A 149 10.92 -2.71 -28.05
C LYS A 149 9.89 -3.80 -28.37
N ARG A 150 10.28 -5.08 -28.24
CA ARG A 150 9.35 -6.20 -28.45
C ARG A 150 8.24 -6.19 -27.40
N ILE A 151 8.59 -6.02 -26.12
CA ILE A 151 7.65 -5.92 -25.02
C ILE A 151 6.67 -4.74 -25.20
N GLU A 152 7.20 -3.55 -25.56
CA GLU A 152 6.36 -2.38 -25.83
C GLU A 152 5.43 -2.60 -27.02
N THR A 153 5.87 -3.28 -28.05
CA THR A 153 5.06 -3.60 -29.24
C THR A 153 3.98 -4.61 -28.91
N ALA A 154 4.31 -5.68 -28.18
CA ALA A 154 3.36 -6.68 -27.73
C ALA A 154 2.28 -6.06 -26.83
N PHE A 155 2.67 -5.17 -25.92
CA PHE A 155 1.74 -4.46 -25.05
C PHE A 155 0.78 -3.54 -25.84
N ARG A 156 1.29 -2.83 -26.86
CA ARG A 156 0.46 -2.00 -27.73
C ARG A 156 -0.56 -2.83 -28.52
N ARG A 157 -0.16 -3.98 -29.03
CA ARG A 157 -1.06 -4.91 -29.74
C ARG A 157 -2.14 -5.44 -28.80
N PHE A 158 -1.72 -5.95 -27.65
CA PHE A 158 -2.65 -6.40 -26.61
C PHE A 158 -3.68 -5.32 -26.27
N ARG A 159 -3.24 -4.08 -26.02
CA ARG A 159 -4.14 -2.97 -25.72
C ARG A 159 -5.09 -2.64 -26.87
N ALA A 160 -4.61 -2.71 -28.12
CA ALA A 160 -5.47 -2.49 -29.28
C ALA A 160 -6.56 -3.56 -29.38
N ASP A 161 -6.25 -4.83 -29.11
CA ASP A 161 -7.21 -5.93 -29.17
C ASP A 161 -8.18 -5.89 -28.00
N VAL A 162 -7.75 -5.49 -26.80
CA VAL A 162 -8.66 -5.19 -25.67
C VAL A 162 -9.68 -4.12 -26.04
N LEU A 163 -9.24 -3.01 -26.64
CA LEU A 163 -10.16 -1.95 -27.06
C LEU A 163 -11.14 -2.38 -28.16
N ARG A 164 -10.73 -3.28 -29.07
CA ARG A 164 -11.63 -3.87 -30.06
C ARG A 164 -12.68 -4.75 -29.41
N GLU A 165 -12.27 -5.59 -28.47
CA GLU A 165 -13.18 -6.48 -27.74
C GLU A 165 -14.19 -5.68 -26.89
N GLU A 166 -13.74 -4.57 -26.27
CA GLU A 166 -14.63 -3.65 -25.56
C GLU A 166 -15.62 -2.98 -26.53
N ALA A 167 -15.17 -2.52 -27.69
CA ALA A 167 -16.04 -1.92 -28.70
C ALA A 167 -17.11 -2.91 -29.20
N GLU A 168 -16.73 -4.15 -29.52
CA GLU A 168 -17.64 -5.22 -29.90
C GLU A 168 -18.64 -5.57 -28.78
N ALA A 169 -18.19 -5.59 -27.54
CA ALA A 169 -19.05 -5.84 -26.39
C ALA A 169 -20.13 -4.73 -26.24
N LEU A 170 -19.76 -3.49 -26.46
CA LEU A 170 -20.70 -2.35 -26.45
C LEU A 170 -21.68 -2.41 -27.61
N GLU A 171 -21.23 -2.72 -28.82
CA GLU A 171 -22.08 -2.85 -30.01
C GLU A 171 -23.07 -4.02 -29.89
N THR A 172 -22.67 -5.12 -29.28
CA THR A 172 -23.52 -6.31 -29.08
C THR A 172 -24.36 -6.26 -27.80
N GLY A 173 -24.29 -5.19 -27.02
CA GLY A 173 -25.01 -5.04 -25.76
C GLY A 173 -24.58 -6.01 -24.66
N ARG A 174 -23.43 -6.64 -24.80
CA ARG A 174 -22.82 -7.44 -23.71
C ARG A 174 -22.24 -6.45 -22.70
N THR A 175 -22.78 -6.46 -21.50
CA THR A 175 -22.22 -5.63 -20.42
C THR A 175 -20.78 -6.08 -20.15
N SER A 176 -19.81 -5.26 -20.56
CA SER A 176 -18.41 -5.42 -20.17
C SER A 176 -18.34 -5.26 -18.65
N MET A 177 -18.18 -6.35 -17.90
CA MET A 177 -17.88 -6.34 -16.47
C MET A 177 -16.38 -6.13 -16.25
N ALA A 178 -15.83 -5.06 -16.80
CA ALA A 178 -14.45 -4.68 -16.57
C ALA A 178 -14.40 -3.20 -16.13
N LEU A 179 -14.88 -2.94 -14.92
CA LEU A 179 -14.58 -1.74 -14.13
C LEU A 179 -14.38 -2.17 -12.68
#